data_a138b393c4b1f09c2d75a931fee32b42
#
_entry.id   a138b393c4b1f09c2d75a931fee32b42
#
_cell.length_a   1.000
_cell.length_b   1.000
_cell.length_c   1.000
_cell.angle_alpha   90.00
_cell.angle_beta   90.00
_cell.angle_gamma   90.00
#
_symmetry.space_group_name_H-M   'P 1'
#
loop_
_entity.id
_entity.type
_entity.pdbx_description
1 polymer ?
#
loop_
_entity_poly.entity_id
_entity_poly.type
_entity_poly.pdbx_seq_one_letter_code
_entity_poly.pdbx_strand_id
1 'polypeptide(L)'
;DINEQVLNMLGTLRKARDYCMAANEKFYLTVDTGADTYTLTYKDTKDPLNLPGESSNVFTLPNYFDITASDVGTDLEFNILGEPTATKTITINTDERTINIVSPTGYIYAE
;
A
#
# COMPACT_ATOMS: atom_id res chain seq x y z
N ASP A 1 -9.75 10.91 -12.11
CA ASP A 1 -9.40 12.04 -11.26
C ASP A 1 -8.66 11.58 -10.01
N ILE A 2 -8.18 12.53 -9.23
CA ILE A 2 -7.38 12.21 -8.05
C ILE A 2 -8.17 11.43 -7.00
N ASN A 3 -9.45 11.73 -6.84
CA ASN A 3 -10.30 11.03 -5.87
C ASN A 3 -10.45 9.56 -6.24
N GLU A 4 -10.57 9.26 -7.51
CA GLU A 4 -10.62 7.88 -8.00
C GLU A 4 -9.31 7.14 -7.67
N GLN A 5 -8.16 7.76 -7.87
CA GLN A 5 -6.86 7.16 -7.55
C GLN A 5 -6.71 6.89 -6.06
N VAL A 6 -7.15 7.84 -5.23
CA VAL A 6 -7.13 7.69 -3.77
C VAL A 6 -8.02 6.51 -3.34
N LEU A 7 -9.25 6.44 -3.86
CA LEU A 7 -10.18 5.37 -3.51
C LEU A 7 -9.67 4.00 -3.98
N ASN A 8 -9.06 3.94 -5.16
CA ASN A 8 -8.47 2.69 -5.66
C ASN A 8 -7.34 2.21 -4.77
N MET A 9 -6.42 3.09 -4.39
CA MET A 9 -5.30 2.73 -3.52
C MET A 9 -5.80 2.33 -2.13
N LEU A 10 -6.71 3.11 -1.55
CA LEU A 10 -7.30 2.83 -0.24
C LEU A 10 -7.95 1.44 -0.23
N GLY A 11 -8.75 1.15 -1.25
CA GLY A 11 -9.41 -0.14 -1.39
C GLY A 11 -8.42 -1.29 -1.54
N THR A 12 -7.37 -1.10 -2.34
CA THR A 12 -6.34 -2.11 -2.55
C THR A 12 -5.58 -2.42 -1.26
N LEU A 13 -5.16 -1.39 -0.52
CA LEU A 13 -4.41 -1.57 0.72
C LEU A 13 -5.26 -2.26 1.80
N ARG A 14 -6.51 -1.87 1.94
CA ARG A 14 -7.43 -2.51 2.87
C ARG A 14 -7.69 -3.97 2.49
N LYS A 15 -7.86 -4.24 1.21
CA LYS A 15 -8.05 -5.60 0.70
C LYS A 15 -6.82 -6.48 0.97
N ALA A 16 -5.62 -5.94 0.73
CA ALA A 16 -4.37 -6.66 0.99
C ALA A 16 -4.25 -7.01 2.48
N ARG A 17 -4.49 -6.02 3.36
CA ARG A 17 -4.46 -6.23 4.80
C ARG A 17 -5.43 -7.34 5.21
N ASP A 18 -6.67 -7.24 4.79
CA ASP A 18 -7.72 -8.18 5.20
C ASP A 18 -7.49 -9.57 4.61
N TYR A 19 -7.04 -9.64 3.36
CA TYR A 19 -6.72 -10.91 2.70
C TYR A 19 -5.60 -11.65 3.44
N CYS A 20 -4.53 -10.94 3.77
CA CYS A 20 -3.38 -11.53 4.46
C CYS A 20 -3.69 -11.89 5.91
N MET A 21 -4.51 -11.10 6.60
CA MET A 21 -4.99 -11.45 7.94
C MET A 21 -5.75 -12.78 7.90
N ALA A 22 -6.65 -12.96 6.95
CA ALA A 22 -7.43 -14.19 6.82
C ALA A 22 -6.56 -15.39 6.48
N ALA A 23 -5.46 -15.18 5.75
CA ALA A 23 -4.53 -16.21 5.34
C ALA A 23 -3.38 -16.45 6.33
N ASN A 24 -3.30 -15.68 7.43
CA ASN A 24 -2.18 -15.69 8.37
C ASN A 24 -0.83 -15.43 7.69
N GLU A 25 -0.80 -14.50 6.77
CA GLU A 25 0.40 -14.15 6.02
C GLU A 25 0.85 -12.73 6.35
N LYS A 26 2.17 -12.54 6.40
CA LYS A 26 2.81 -11.23 6.51
C LYS A 26 3.11 -10.71 5.10
N PHE A 27 3.07 -9.40 4.94
CA PHE A 27 3.39 -8.82 3.63
C PHE A 27 4.08 -7.47 3.74
N TYR A 28 4.73 -7.08 2.65
CA TYR A 28 5.36 -5.78 2.49
C TYR A 28 4.58 -4.92 1.51
N LEU A 29 4.48 -3.65 1.84
CA LEU A 29 4.09 -2.58 0.91
C LEU A 29 5.35 -1.80 0.56
N THR A 30 5.68 -1.72 -0.73
CA THR A 30 6.82 -0.98 -1.24
C THR A 30 6.32 0.12 -2.16
N VAL A 31 6.77 1.35 -1.93
CA VAL A 31 6.43 2.51 -2.77
C VAL A 31 7.66 2.91 -3.58
N ASP A 32 7.51 2.97 -4.89
CA ASP A 32 8.56 3.43 -5.81
C ASP A 32 8.16 4.80 -6.37
N THR A 33 8.80 5.84 -5.85
CA THR A 33 8.49 7.22 -6.24
C THR A 33 8.98 7.57 -7.64
N GLY A 34 10.00 6.87 -8.13
CA GLY A 34 10.52 7.07 -9.47
C GLY A 34 9.62 6.51 -10.55
N ALA A 35 8.96 5.40 -10.28
CA ALA A 35 8.05 4.73 -11.21
C ALA A 35 6.58 5.05 -10.94
N ASP A 36 6.27 5.76 -9.87
CA ASP A 36 4.91 6.05 -9.42
C ASP A 36 4.09 4.78 -9.24
N THR A 37 4.68 3.79 -8.57
CA THR A 37 4.06 2.50 -8.31
C THR A 37 4.05 2.17 -6.83
N TYR A 38 3.16 1.27 -6.44
CA TYR A 38 3.26 0.58 -5.17
C TYR A 38 3.10 -0.92 -5.41
N THR A 39 3.80 -1.71 -4.60
CA THR A 39 3.95 -3.16 -4.84
C THR A 39 3.66 -3.92 -3.57
N LEU A 40 2.98 -5.05 -3.69
CA LEU A 40 2.68 -5.95 -2.59
C LEU A 40 3.48 -7.24 -2.74
N THR A 41 4.14 -7.66 -1.67
CA THR A 41 5.02 -8.82 -1.67
C THR A 41 4.84 -9.60 -0.37
N TYR A 42 4.75 -10.93 -0.44
CA TYR A 42 4.78 -11.75 0.77
C TYR A 42 6.13 -11.61 1.46
N LYS A 43 6.10 -11.52 2.80
CA LYS A 43 7.34 -11.32 3.55
C LYS A 43 8.27 -12.54 3.50
N ASP A 44 7.74 -13.72 3.80
CA ASP A 44 8.58 -14.88 4.03
C ASP A 44 9.17 -15.45 2.75
N THR A 45 8.38 -15.54 1.70
CA THR A 45 8.81 -16.11 0.41
C THR A 45 9.36 -15.07 -0.55
N LYS A 46 8.99 -13.80 -0.36
CA LYS A 46 9.25 -12.69 -1.27
C LYS A 46 8.56 -12.84 -2.62
N ASP A 47 7.57 -13.73 -2.68
CA ASP A 47 6.75 -13.91 -3.87
C ASP A 47 5.77 -12.75 -4.05
N PRO A 48 5.37 -12.46 -5.29
CA PRO A 48 4.34 -11.46 -5.53
C PRO A 48 3.05 -11.79 -4.81
N LEU A 49 2.48 -10.80 -4.12
CA LEU A 49 1.16 -10.94 -3.50
C LEU A 49 0.11 -10.49 -4.51
N ASN A 50 -0.48 -11.45 -5.19
CA ASN A 50 -1.54 -11.19 -6.17
C ASN A 50 -2.90 -11.31 -5.48
N LEU A 51 -3.58 -10.18 -5.32
CA LEU A 51 -4.90 -10.17 -4.70
C LEU A 51 -5.95 -10.77 -5.64
N PRO A 52 -7.02 -11.37 -5.10
CA PRO A 52 -8.10 -11.89 -5.93
C PRO A 52 -8.64 -10.82 -6.89
N GLY A 53 -8.75 -11.16 -8.17
CA GLY A 53 -9.23 -10.25 -9.20
C GLY A 53 -8.15 -9.36 -9.80
N GLU A 54 -6.92 -9.38 -9.26
CA GLU A 54 -5.82 -8.57 -9.78
C GLU A 54 -4.87 -9.41 -10.63
N SER A 55 -4.42 -8.86 -11.75
CA SER A 55 -3.50 -9.56 -12.66
C SER A 55 -2.04 -9.34 -12.29
N SER A 56 -1.75 -8.40 -11.38
CA SER A 56 -0.38 -8.05 -10.98
C SER A 56 -0.35 -7.63 -9.51
N ASN A 57 0.83 -7.75 -8.91
CA ASN A 57 1.08 -7.22 -7.56
C ASN A 57 1.67 -5.80 -7.60
N VAL A 58 1.91 -5.26 -8.79
CA VAL A 58 2.42 -3.91 -8.98
C VAL A 58 1.30 -3.02 -9.48
N PHE A 59 1.05 -1.92 -8.77
CA PHE A 59 -0.01 -0.97 -9.08
C PHE A 59 0.62 0.34 -9.53
N THR A 60 0.39 0.72 -10.78
CA THR A 60 0.97 1.92 -11.38
C THR A 60 -0.08 3.02 -11.45
N LEU A 61 0.27 4.22 -10.95
CA LEU A 61 -0.59 5.37 -11.12
C LEU A 61 -0.54 5.88 -12.56
N PRO A 62 -1.65 6.41 -13.09
CA PRO A 62 -1.62 7.06 -14.42
C PRO A 62 -0.62 8.22 -14.47
N ASN A 63 -0.21 8.60 -15.68
CA ASN A 63 0.89 9.54 -15.92
C ASN A 63 0.77 10.91 -15.24
N TYR A 64 -0.44 11.32 -14.89
CA TYR A 64 -0.67 12.64 -14.29
C TYR A 64 -0.59 12.63 -12.77
N PHE A 65 -0.30 11.48 -12.16
CA PHE A 65 -0.29 11.34 -10.72
C PHE A 65 1.07 10.87 -10.24
N ASP A 66 1.64 11.63 -9.29
CA ASP A 66 2.89 11.27 -8.64
C ASP A 66 2.61 10.66 -7.28
N ILE A 67 3.42 9.71 -6.87
CA ILE A 67 3.32 9.08 -5.56
C ILE A 67 4.59 9.36 -4.77
N THR A 68 4.41 9.75 -3.51
CA THR A 68 5.50 9.85 -2.54
C THR A 68 5.08 9.19 -1.24
N ALA A 69 6.04 8.94 -0.35
CA ALA A 69 5.74 8.32 0.94
C ALA A 69 6.73 8.83 1.97
N SER A 70 6.28 8.89 3.22
CA SER A 70 7.22 9.03 4.33
C SER A 70 8.13 7.80 4.32
N ASP A 71 9.39 7.97 4.71
CA ASP A 71 10.37 6.87 4.70
C ASP A 71 10.50 6.21 3.33
N VAL A 72 10.74 7.04 2.31
CA VAL A 72 10.98 6.56 0.94
C VAL A 72 12.12 5.53 0.92
N GLY A 73 11.88 4.41 0.23
CA GLY A 73 12.88 3.34 0.11
C GLY A 73 12.82 2.31 1.23
N THR A 74 11.92 2.49 2.20
CA THR A 74 11.72 1.52 3.28
C THR A 74 10.43 0.76 3.05
N ASP A 75 10.52 -0.57 3.00
CA ASP A 75 9.34 -1.42 2.88
C ASP A 75 8.56 -1.37 4.20
N LEU A 76 7.24 -1.25 4.09
CA LEU A 76 6.38 -1.32 5.26
C LEU A 76 5.87 -2.75 5.43
N GLU A 77 6.24 -3.37 6.55
CA GLU A 77 5.81 -4.73 6.87
C GLU A 77 4.50 -4.71 7.64
N PHE A 78 3.57 -5.58 7.24
CA PHE A 78 2.35 -5.87 7.99
C PHE A 78 2.46 -7.28 8.55
N ASN A 79 2.15 -7.46 9.83
CA ASN A 79 2.14 -8.79 10.46
C ASN A 79 0.82 -9.51 10.20
N ILE A 80 0.68 -10.73 10.74
CA ILE A 80 -0.51 -11.56 10.52
C ILE A 80 -1.79 -10.99 11.16
N LEU A 81 -1.65 -10.01 12.05
CA LEU A 81 -2.78 -9.31 12.67
C LEU A 81 -3.16 -8.05 11.90
N GLY A 82 -2.52 -7.79 10.77
CA GLY A 82 -2.76 -6.59 9.98
C GLY A 82 -2.13 -5.33 10.57
N GLU A 83 -1.17 -5.49 11.48
CA GLU A 83 -0.50 -4.37 12.14
C GLU A 83 0.76 -3.99 11.38
N PRO A 84 0.90 -2.74 10.92
CA PRO A 84 2.14 -2.29 10.30
C PRO A 84 3.22 -2.05 11.35
N THR A 85 4.49 -2.20 10.94
CA THR A 85 5.62 -1.99 11.85
C THR A 85 5.88 -0.50 12.13
N ALA A 86 5.33 0.39 11.33
CA ALA A 86 5.45 1.82 11.50
C ALA A 86 4.28 2.53 10.84
N THR A 87 4.02 3.77 11.26
CA THR A 87 3.04 4.62 10.58
C THR A 87 3.66 5.15 9.30
N LYS A 88 2.91 5.10 8.20
CA LYS A 88 3.34 5.59 6.90
C LYS A 88 2.27 6.46 6.28
N THR A 89 2.68 7.58 5.70
CA THR A 89 1.80 8.46 4.93
C THR A 89 2.22 8.41 3.47
N ILE A 90 1.28 8.10 2.60
CA ILE A 90 1.48 8.11 1.15
C ILE A 90 0.76 9.32 0.61
N THR A 91 1.46 10.13 -0.18
CA THR A 91 0.90 11.35 -0.77
C THR A 91 0.78 11.19 -2.27
N ILE A 92 -0.37 11.58 -2.81
CA ILE A 92 -0.60 11.62 -4.26
C ILE A 92 -0.61 13.08 -4.69
N ASN A 93 0.22 13.42 -5.68
CA ASN A 93 0.39 14.77 -6.23
C ASN A 93 0.73 15.79 -5.15
N THR A 94 1.84 15.62 -4.51
CA THR A 94 2.41 16.54 -3.51
C THR A 94 1.35 17.40 -2.82
N ASP A 95 0.99 17.03 -1.60
CA ASP A 95 0.07 17.76 -0.72
C ASP A 95 -1.40 17.83 -1.15
N GLU A 96 -1.81 17.17 -2.25
CA GLU A 96 -3.22 17.20 -2.62
C GLU A 96 -4.05 16.21 -1.82
N ARG A 97 -3.63 14.93 -1.79
CA ARG A 97 -4.35 13.89 -1.06
C ARG A 97 -3.35 12.96 -0.39
N THR A 98 -3.74 12.45 0.77
CA THR A 98 -2.91 11.51 1.53
C THR A 98 -3.67 10.25 1.87
N ILE A 99 -2.92 9.14 1.99
CA ILE A 99 -3.40 7.89 2.56
C ILE A 99 -2.51 7.60 3.77
N ASN A 100 -3.14 7.45 4.92
CA ASN A 100 -2.45 7.27 6.19
C ASN A 100 -2.63 5.82 6.67
N ILE A 101 -1.51 5.17 6.98
CA ILE A 101 -1.47 3.81 7.51
C ILE A 101 -0.93 3.92 8.93
N VAL A 102 -1.76 3.61 9.92
CA VAL A 102 -1.48 3.89 11.32
C VAL A 102 -0.99 2.65 12.06
N SER A 103 0.20 2.77 12.67
CA SER A 103 0.75 1.76 13.57
C SER A 103 0.27 2.05 15.00
N PRO A 104 -0.01 1.02 15.82
CA PRO A 104 0.02 -0.40 15.51
C PRO A 104 -1.29 -0.96 14.94
N THR A 105 -2.36 -0.16 14.88
CA THR A 105 -3.71 -0.65 14.63
C THR A 105 -3.93 -1.19 13.23
N GLY A 106 -3.17 -0.73 12.23
CA GLY A 106 -3.40 -1.08 10.84
C GLY A 106 -4.57 -0.32 10.22
N TYR A 107 -5.05 0.73 10.89
CA TYR A 107 -6.10 1.58 10.34
C TYR A 107 -5.56 2.33 9.12
N ILE A 108 -6.29 2.27 8.01
CA ILE A 108 -5.92 2.92 6.75
C ILE A 108 -7.04 3.87 6.36
N TYR A 109 -6.71 5.14 6.20
CA TYR A 109 -7.71 6.15 5.85
C TYR A 109 -7.11 7.21 4.93
N ALA A 110 -7.98 7.90 4.20
CA ALA A 110 -7.57 8.96 3.27
C ALA A 110 -7.96 10.33 3.81
N GLU A 111 -7.15 11.33 3.49
CA GLU A 111 -7.43 12.74 3.74
C GLU A 111 -7.38 13.56 2.46
#